data_b2743368766a6c97d55d015b6064a20a
#
_entry.id   b2743368766a6c97d55d015b6064a20a
#
_cell.length_a   1.000
_cell.length_b   1.000
_cell.length_c   1.000
_cell.angle_alpha   90.00
_cell.angle_beta   90.00
_cell.angle_gamma   90.00
#
_symmetry.space_group_name_H-M   'P 1'
#
loop_
_entity.id
_entity.type
_entity.pdbx_description
1 polymer ?
#
loop_
_entity_poly.entity_id
_entity_poly.type
_entity_poly.pdbx_seq_one_letter_code
_entity_poly.pdbx_strand_id
1 'polypeptide(L)'
;MDYSLRFIILLLNYGIEFTNTNLFYHFVGMENFFLSFGMGWVTSKIIPFVLMLILGIGLYFIVLKILKKKWMWVSSLVLIVLPALTYLVFNPIYQGDFTDNYRTEKITSRLYELEDERITILVLPGCPYCEEAIEQMNSLSARIGSEQEMDIIVCTAYKNDLKFYEEKSKGEMNVKISKNTAALSALANGEFPAFVFKKKGKRSRVWSSFQFGAFAKDWVEEQYE
;
A
#
# COMPACT_ATOMS: atom_id res chain seq x y z
N MET A 1 -29.11 -33.25 12.77
CA MET A 1 -28.06 -32.55 11.95
C MET A 1 -28.26 -31.07 12.16
N ASP A 2 -27.29 -30.45 12.85
CA ASP A 2 -27.44 -29.19 13.56
C ASP A 2 -27.62 -28.00 12.58
N TYR A 3 -28.65 -27.16 12.82
CA TYR A 3 -28.93 -25.96 12.01
C TYR A 3 -27.73 -24.98 11.98
N SER A 4 -26.88 -25.02 12.97
CA SER A 4 -25.65 -24.23 13.04
C SER A 4 -24.60 -24.62 11.98
N LEU A 5 -24.49 -25.93 11.71
CA LEU A 5 -23.54 -26.43 10.69
C LEU A 5 -24.02 -26.10 9.26
N ARG A 6 -25.33 -26.14 9.01
CA ARG A 6 -25.92 -25.71 7.73
C ARG A 6 -25.76 -24.22 7.47
N PHE A 7 -25.87 -23.40 8.52
CA PHE A 7 -25.65 -21.94 8.40
C PHE A 7 -24.20 -21.58 8.12
N ILE A 8 -23.26 -22.28 8.77
CA ILE A 8 -21.82 -22.10 8.49
C ILE A 8 -21.45 -22.56 7.08
N ILE A 9 -22.00 -23.69 6.61
CA ILE A 9 -21.79 -24.20 5.24
C ILE A 9 -22.43 -23.26 4.21
N LEU A 10 -23.59 -22.67 4.50
CA LEU A 10 -24.23 -21.66 3.66
C LEU A 10 -23.39 -20.37 3.59
N LEU A 11 -22.85 -19.90 4.72
CA LEU A 11 -21.94 -18.74 4.75
C LEU A 11 -20.64 -19.01 4.00
N LEU A 12 -20.08 -20.21 4.10
CA LEU A 12 -18.87 -20.59 3.36
C LEU A 12 -19.15 -20.73 1.85
N ASN A 13 -20.27 -21.31 1.45
CA ASN A 13 -20.65 -21.40 0.04
C ASN A 13 -21.03 -20.03 -0.55
N TYR A 14 -21.72 -19.17 0.19
CA TYR A 14 -21.96 -17.79 -0.22
C TYR A 14 -20.66 -16.97 -0.26
N GLY A 15 -19.70 -17.22 0.65
CA GLY A 15 -18.39 -16.59 0.64
C GLY A 15 -17.56 -16.93 -0.59
N ILE A 16 -17.72 -18.13 -1.14
CA ILE A 16 -17.00 -18.60 -2.34
C ILE A 16 -17.58 -18.00 -3.63
N GLU A 17 -18.90 -17.78 -3.70
CA GLU A 17 -19.51 -17.07 -4.86
C GLU A 17 -19.36 -15.54 -4.79
N PHE A 18 -19.12 -14.96 -3.62
CA PHE A 18 -18.89 -13.52 -3.42
C PHE A 18 -17.51 -13.03 -3.88
N THR A 19 -16.62 -13.94 -4.33
CA THR A 19 -15.35 -13.57 -4.97
C THR A 19 -15.53 -12.97 -6.37
N ASN A 20 -16.75 -12.80 -6.85
CA ASN A 20 -17.03 -12.19 -8.13
C ASN A 20 -17.19 -10.66 -8.00
N THR A 21 -16.04 -9.98 -8.10
CA THR A 21 -15.80 -8.67 -8.71
C THR A 21 -16.29 -7.39 -8.00
N ASN A 22 -17.49 -7.26 -7.50
CA ASN A 22 -17.97 -5.94 -7.05
C ASN A 22 -17.65 -5.60 -5.58
N LEU A 23 -17.75 -6.55 -4.67
CA LEU A 23 -17.47 -6.30 -3.25
C LEU A 23 -15.98 -6.12 -2.98
N PHE A 24 -15.14 -6.87 -3.70
CA PHE A 24 -13.67 -6.75 -3.63
C PHE A 24 -13.22 -5.34 -4.02
N TYR A 25 -13.75 -4.80 -5.11
CA TYR A 25 -13.44 -3.41 -5.52
C TYR A 25 -13.94 -2.37 -4.51
N HIS A 26 -15.06 -2.61 -3.82
CA HIS A 26 -15.54 -1.72 -2.79
C HIS A 26 -14.67 -1.72 -1.52
N PHE A 27 -14.14 -2.87 -1.10
CA PHE A 27 -13.24 -2.95 0.06
C PHE A 27 -11.87 -2.31 -0.21
N VAL A 28 -11.29 -2.54 -1.39
CA VAL A 28 -10.04 -1.89 -1.84
C VAL A 28 -10.26 -0.38 -2.07
N GLY A 29 -11.48 0.03 -2.45
CA GLY A 29 -11.83 1.43 -2.68
C GLY A 29 -11.99 2.28 -1.41
N MET A 30 -12.13 1.68 -0.21
CA MET A 30 -12.36 2.48 1.02
C MET A 30 -11.17 3.36 1.39
N GLU A 31 -9.95 2.86 1.27
CA GLU A 31 -8.73 3.64 1.51
C GLU A 31 -8.65 4.83 0.53
N ASN A 32 -8.84 4.59 -0.76
CA ASN A 32 -8.85 5.62 -1.79
C ASN A 32 -9.97 6.65 -1.59
N PHE A 33 -11.12 6.22 -1.07
CA PHE A 33 -12.21 7.11 -0.72
C PHE A 33 -11.78 8.12 0.37
N PHE A 34 -11.16 7.66 1.45
CA PHE A 34 -10.67 8.56 2.50
C PHE A 34 -9.50 9.45 2.03
N LEU A 35 -8.61 8.90 1.20
CA LEU A 35 -7.55 9.69 0.55
C LEU A 35 -8.12 10.82 -0.31
N SER A 36 -9.23 10.61 -1.00
CA SER A 36 -9.88 11.65 -1.83
C SER A 36 -10.46 12.82 -1.02
N PHE A 37 -10.71 12.63 0.29
CA PHE A 37 -11.07 13.70 1.22
C PHE A 37 -9.87 14.46 1.80
N GLY A 38 -8.66 14.21 1.32
CA GLY A 38 -7.45 14.87 1.81
C GLY A 38 -6.92 14.29 3.13
N MET A 39 -7.38 13.11 3.54
CA MET A 39 -6.83 12.45 4.73
C MET A 39 -5.43 11.87 4.42
N GLY A 40 -4.54 11.85 5.42
CA GLY A 40 -3.23 11.21 5.30
C GLY A 40 -3.35 9.70 5.06
N TRP A 41 -2.29 9.10 4.54
CA TRP A 41 -2.24 7.67 4.17
C TRP A 41 -2.47 6.76 5.37
N VAL A 42 -1.80 7.04 6.50
CA VAL A 42 -1.97 6.28 7.76
C VAL A 42 -3.42 6.36 8.25
N THR A 43 -4.00 7.55 8.26
CA THR A 43 -5.38 7.77 8.71
C THR A 43 -6.38 7.04 7.80
N SER A 44 -6.21 7.15 6.48
CA SER A 44 -7.05 6.47 5.48
C SER A 44 -7.00 4.95 5.59
N LYS A 45 -5.89 4.41 6.07
CA LYS A 45 -5.73 2.97 6.31
C LYS A 45 -6.37 2.51 7.63
N ILE A 46 -6.35 3.34 8.69
CA ILE A 46 -6.91 3.01 10.02
C ILE A 46 -8.44 3.09 10.03
N ILE A 47 -9.01 4.13 9.42
CA ILE A 47 -10.46 4.42 9.50
C ILE A 47 -11.33 3.23 9.09
N PRO A 48 -11.07 2.51 7.99
CA PRO A 48 -11.87 1.34 7.61
C PRO A 48 -11.89 0.24 8.68
N PHE A 49 -10.77 -0.02 9.37
CA PHE A 49 -10.73 -0.98 10.46
C PHE A 49 -11.62 -0.57 11.62
N VAL A 50 -11.60 0.71 11.99
CA VAL A 50 -12.46 1.26 13.04
C VAL A 50 -13.93 1.14 12.64
N LEU A 51 -14.28 1.45 11.40
CA LEU A 51 -15.63 1.30 10.88
C LEU A 51 -16.10 -0.16 10.89
N MET A 52 -15.25 -1.11 10.54
CA MET A 52 -15.56 -2.54 10.59
C MET A 52 -15.78 -3.04 12.02
N LEU A 53 -15.02 -2.53 13.00
CA LEU A 53 -15.26 -2.84 14.41
C LEU A 53 -16.60 -2.25 14.89
N ILE A 54 -16.93 -1.02 14.52
CA ILE A 54 -18.23 -0.39 14.85
C ILE A 54 -19.37 -1.18 14.22
N LEU A 55 -19.24 -1.63 12.97
CA LEU A 55 -20.19 -2.49 12.30
C LEU A 55 -20.38 -3.82 13.07
N GLY A 56 -19.28 -4.45 13.49
CA GLY A 56 -19.32 -5.67 14.30
C GLY A 56 -20.06 -5.48 15.62
N ILE A 57 -19.82 -4.38 16.32
CA ILE A 57 -20.54 -4.01 17.55
C ILE A 57 -22.03 -3.79 17.26
N GLY A 58 -22.38 -3.12 16.17
CA GLY A 58 -23.78 -2.94 15.74
C GLY A 58 -24.49 -4.27 15.49
N LEU A 59 -23.83 -5.16 14.74
CA LEU A 59 -24.35 -6.52 14.48
C LEU A 59 -24.53 -7.32 15.78
N TYR A 60 -23.60 -7.21 16.71
CA TYR A 60 -23.72 -7.82 18.03
C TYR A 60 -25.00 -7.38 18.77
N PHE A 61 -25.29 -6.07 18.81
CA PHE A 61 -26.53 -5.57 19.46
C PHE A 61 -27.80 -6.05 18.75
N ILE A 62 -27.78 -6.17 17.42
CA ILE A 62 -28.92 -6.71 16.66
C ILE A 62 -29.16 -8.20 17.03
N VAL A 63 -28.08 -8.98 17.05
CA VAL A 63 -28.16 -10.42 17.35
C VAL A 63 -28.59 -10.68 18.81
N LEU A 64 -28.18 -9.80 19.76
CA LEU A 64 -28.63 -9.87 21.15
C LEU A 64 -30.17 -9.81 21.29
N LYS A 65 -30.85 -9.09 20.40
CA LYS A 65 -32.32 -8.99 20.39
C LYS A 65 -33.00 -10.26 19.84
N ILE A 66 -32.28 -11.03 19.02
CA ILE A 66 -32.85 -12.18 18.28
C ILE A 66 -32.50 -13.50 18.97
N LEU A 67 -31.32 -13.68 19.55
CA LEU A 67 -30.83 -14.92 20.10
C LEU A 67 -31.13 -15.08 21.59
N LYS A 68 -31.47 -16.33 22.01
CA LYS A 68 -31.65 -16.69 23.42
C LYS A 68 -30.32 -16.71 24.16
N LYS A 69 -30.36 -16.27 25.44
CA LYS A 69 -29.22 -15.98 26.34
C LYS A 69 -28.10 -17.02 26.43
N LYS A 70 -28.36 -18.29 26.15
CA LYS A 70 -27.42 -19.42 26.42
C LYS A 70 -26.23 -19.50 25.43
N TRP A 71 -26.36 -18.94 24.21
CA TRP A 71 -25.33 -18.98 23.15
C TRP A 71 -24.64 -17.62 22.94
N MET A 72 -24.95 -16.63 23.76
CA MET A 72 -24.55 -15.25 23.59
C MET A 72 -23.02 -15.00 23.71
N TRP A 73 -22.33 -15.71 24.59
CA TRP A 73 -20.94 -15.40 24.89
C TRP A 73 -19.98 -15.78 23.77
N VAL A 74 -20.18 -16.92 23.12
CA VAL A 74 -19.28 -17.39 22.06
C VAL A 74 -19.55 -16.67 20.74
N SER A 75 -20.82 -16.39 20.43
CA SER A 75 -21.21 -15.67 19.23
C SER A 75 -20.85 -14.18 19.27
N SER A 76 -20.76 -13.58 20.46
CA SER A 76 -20.54 -12.14 20.61
C SER A 76 -19.15 -11.70 20.13
N LEU A 77 -18.10 -12.39 20.56
CA LEU A 77 -16.73 -12.06 20.19
C LEU A 77 -16.49 -12.23 18.68
N VAL A 78 -17.01 -13.34 18.14
CA VAL A 78 -16.90 -13.63 16.70
C VAL A 78 -17.58 -12.57 15.85
N LEU A 79 -18.79 -12.14 16.22
CA LEU A 79 -19.53 -11.12 15.48
C LEU A 79 -18.87 -9.74 15.49
N ILE A 80 -18.21 -9.38 16.60
CA ILE A 80 -17.50 -8.09 16.70
C ILE A 80 -16.23 -8.11 15.85
N VAL A 81 -15.47 -9.20 15.90
CA VAL A 81 -14.13 -9.25 15.29
C VAL A 81 -14.19 -9.70 13.83
N LEU A 82 -15.18 -10.50 13.42
CA LEU A 82 -15.29 -11.09 12.08
C LEU A 82 -15.24 -10.04 10.95
N PRO A 83 -15.96 -8.90 10.99
CA PRO A 83 -15.88 -7.91 9.92
C PRO A 83 -14.48 -7.31 9.79
N ALA A 84 -13.81 -7.03 10.91
CA ALA A 84 -12.46 -6.48 10.90
C ALA A 84 -11.43 -7.51 10.40
N LEU A 85 -11.57 -8.79 10.78
CA LEU A 85 -10.72 -9.85 10.25
C LEU A 85 -10.93 -10.06 8.76
N THR A 86 -12.19 -10.03 8.30
CA THR A 86 -12.49 -10.13 6.88
C THR A 86 -11.83 -8.98 6.12
N TYR A 87 -11.95 -7.74 6.63
CA TYR A 87 -11.29 -6.59 6.03
C TYR A 87 -9.76 -6.75 6.00
N LEU A 88 -9.14 -7.26 7.07
CA LEU A 88 -7.70 -7.50 7.16
C LEU A 88 -7.19 -8.51 6.14
N VAL A 89 -7.98 -9.54 5.82
CA VAL A 89 -7.61 -10.54 4.79
C VAL A 89 -7.50 -9.90 3.41
N PHE A 90 -8.40 -8.96 3.08
CA PHE A 90 -8.40 -8.27 1.80
C PHE A 90 -7.48 -7.05 1.75
N ASN A 91 -7.20 -6.43 2.90
CA ASN A 91 -6.34 -5.24 3.03
C ASN A 91 -5.26 -5.53 4.08
N PRO A 92 -4.23 -6.31 3.75
CA PRO A 92 -3.18 -6.66 4.70
C PRO A 92 -2.41 -5.42 5.15
N ILE A 93 -2.03 -5.43 6.42
CA ILE A 93 -1.18 -4.42 7.00
C ILE A 93 0.28 -4.81 6.78
N TYR A 94 1.05 -3.90 6.19
CA TYR A 94 2.49 -4.06 5.99
C TYR A 94 3.27 -3.31 7.06
N GLN A 95 4.54 -3.69 7.25
CA GLN A 95 5.40 -3.09 8.27
C GLN A 95 5.55 -1.57 8.11
N GLY A 96 5.66 -1.08 6.88
CA GLY A 96 5.80 0.35 6.58
C GLY A 96 4.53 1.19 6.75
N ASP A 97 3.37 0.56 7.06
CA ASP A 97 2.11 1.31 7.17
C ASP A 97 2.02 2.12 8.47
N PHE A 98 2.64 1.62 9.55
CA PHE A 98 2.55 2.25 10.88
C PHE A 98 3.90 2.47 11.56
N THR A 99 5.00 2.14 10.87
CA THR A 99 6.35 2.30 11.41
C THR A 99 7.24 3.06 10.45
N ASP A 100 7.94 4.09 10.95
CA ASP A 100 8.96 4.81 10.18
C ASP A 100 10.27 4.01 10.16
N ASN A 101 10.32 3.01 9.30
CA ASN A 101 11.46 2.13 9.15
C ASN A 101 12.16 2.38 7.81
N TYR A 102 13.35 2.95 7.85
CA TYR A 102 14.15 3.29 6.67
C TYR A 102 15.64 3.16 6.97
N ARG A 103 16.43 3.02 5.91
CA ARG A 103 17.89 3.17 5.97
C ARG A 103 18.30 4.58 5.62
N THR A 104 19.37 5.04 6.24
CA THR A 104 19.96 6.35 5.91
C THR A 104 21.28 6.14 5.18
N GLU A 105 21.37 6.70 3.97
CA GLU A 105 22.55 6.58 3.12
C GLU A 105 23.12 7.93 2.74
N LYS A 106 24.46 8.00 2.62
CA LYS A 106 25.16 9.16 2.10
C LYS A 106 25.26 9.04 0.58
N ILE A 107 24.32 9.68 -0.12
CA ILE A 107 24.22 9.57 -1.58
C ILE A 107 25.03 10.70 -2.22
N THR A 108 26.04 10.33 -3.00
CA THR A 108 26.81 11.29 -3.81
C THR A 108 26.20 11.32 -5.22
N SER A 109 25.72 12.50 -5.65
CA SER A 109 24.99 12.70 -6.91
C SER A 109 25.71 12.14 -8.14
N ARG A 110 27.05 12.20 -8.16
CA ARG A 110 27.87 11.71 -9.30
C ARG A 110 27.77 10.20 -9.53
N LEU A 111 27.53 9.43 -8.47
CA LEU A 111 27.53 7.96 -8.56
C LEU A 111 26.15 7.40 -8.89
N TYR A 112 25.10 8.03 -8.39
CA TYR A 112 23.75 7.47 -8.41
C TYR A 112 22.78 8.18 -9.35
N GLU A 113 23.14 9.34 -9.90
CA GLU A 113 22.30 10.16 -10.80
C GLU A 113 20.90 10.52 -10.22
N LEU A 114 20.80 10.49 -8.90
CA LEU A 114 19.60 10.87 -8.18
C LEU A 114 19.54 12.38 -8.02
N GLU A 115 18.40 12.97 -8.29
CA GLU A 115 18.17 14.39 -8.11
C GLU A 115 17.87 14.72 -6.65
N ASP A 116 18.23 15.92 -6.22
CA ASP A 116 18.00 16.37 -4.84
C ASP A 116 16.54 16.73 -4.63
N GLU A 117 16.02 16.49 -3.43
CA GLU A 117 14.68 16.81 -2.97
C GLU A 117 13.58 16.14 -3.82
N ARG A 118 13.88 14.92 -4.34
CA ARG A 118 12.95 14.11 -5.11
C ARG A 118 12.87 12.69 -4.58
N ILE A 119 11.66 12.14 -4.69
CA ILE A 119 11.44 10.70 -4.52
C ILE A 119 11.77 9.98 -5.83
N THR A 120 12.59 8.97 -5.74
CA THR A 120 13.00 8.11 -6.85
C THR A 120 12.66 6.66 -6.52
N ILE A 121 12.00 5.96 -7.44
CA ILE A 121 11.81 4.53 -7.34
C ILE A 121 12.83 3.80 -8.23
N LEU A 122 13.52 2.83 -7.64
CA LEU A 122 14.43 1.93 -8.34
C LEU A 122 13.70 0.64 -8.67
N VAL A 123 13.69 0.26 -9.94
CA VAL A 123 12.94 -0.89 -10.44
C VAL A 123 13.77 -1.81 -11.31
N LEU A 124 13.37 -3.07 -11.43
CA LEU A 124 13.96 -4.07 -12.34
C LEU A 124 12.94 -4.49 -13.40
N PRO A 125 13.35 -4.72 -14.65
CA PRO A 125 12.48 -5.27 -15.68
C PRO A 125 11.89 -6.62 -15.27
N GLY A 126 10.59 -6.82 -15.54
CA GLY A 126 9.89 -8.08 -15.25
C GLY A 126 9.69 -8.38 -13.77
N CYS A 127 9.84 -7.40 -12.89
CA CYS A 127 9.60 -7.52 -11.46
C CYS A 127 8.12 -7.19 -11.14
N PRO A 128 7.29 -8.17 -10.72
CA PRO A 128 5.87 -7.93 -10.45
C PRO A 128 5.62 -6.91 -9.34
N TYR A 129 6.42 -6.94 -8.28
CA TYR A 129 6.34 -5.98 -7.17
C TYR A 129 6.70 -4.55 -7.59
N CYS A 130 7.58 -4.41 -8.61
CA CYS A 130 7.92 -3.11 -9.17
C CYS A 130 6.74 -2.51 -9.96
N GLU A 131 5.96 -3.36 -10.64
CA GLU A 131 4.76 -2.92 -11.36
C GLU A 131 3.69 -2.40 -10.41
N GLU A 132 3.44 -3.11 -9.30
CA GLU A 132 2.52 -2.69 -8.25
C GLU A 132 2.97 -1.39 -7.58
N ALA A 133 4.27 -1.26 -7.33
CA ALA A 133 4.84 -0.06 -6.73
C ALA A 133 4.65 1.20 -7.58
N ILE A 134 4.64 1.09 -8.92
CA ILE A 134 4.37 2.22 -9.81
C ILE A 134 2.92 2.71 -9.66
N GLU A 135 1.95 1.81 -9.50
CA GLU A 135 0.56 2.21 -9.28
C GLU A 135 0.40 2.98 -7.95
N GLN A 136 1.14 2.56 -6.91
CA GLN A 136 1.20 3.29 -5.65
C GLN A 136 1.85 4.66 -5.80
N MET A 137 2.92 4.76 -6.59
CA MET A 137 3.59 6.04 -6.88
C MET A 137 2.73 6.98 -7.73
N ASN A 138 1.96 6.46 -8.69
CA ASN A 138 0.98 7.28 -9.44
C ASN A 138 -0.05 7.90 -8.49
N SER A 139 -0.53 7.14 -7.49
CA SER A 139 -1.46 7.65 -6.49
C SER A 139 -0.81 8.74 -5.60
N LEU A 140 0.46 8.58 -5.27
CA LEU A 140 1.23 9.57 -4.51
C LEU A 140 1.50 10.83 -5.34
N SER A 141 1.90 10.68 -6.61
CA SER A 141 2.09 11.78 -7.55
C SER A 141 0.85 12.63 -7.73
N ALA A 142 -0.31 11.99 -7.91
CA ALA A 142 -1.59 12.68 -8.03
C ALA A 142 -1.94 13.54 -6.80
N ARG A 143 -1.45 13.19 -5.61
CA ARG A 143 -1.68 13.94 -4.38
C ARG A 143 -0.69 15.09 -4.17
N ILE A 144 0.58 14.86 -4.46
CA ILE A 144 1.65 15.87 -4.33
C ILE A 144 1.47 16.98 -5.37
N GLY A 145 0.85 16.67 -6.50
CA GLY A 145 0.59 17.60 -7.59
C GLY A 145 1.62 17.48 -8.73
N SER A 146 1.18 17.81 -9.93
CA SER A 146 1.94 17.64 -11.19
C SER A 146 3.18 18.54 -11.32
N GLU A 147 3.35 19.52 -10.44
CA GLU A 147 4.54 20.39 -10.43
C GLU A 147 5.73 19.72 -9.76
N GLN A 148 5.49 18.67 -8.97
CA GLN A 148 6.53 17.92 -8.26
C GLN A 148 6.98 16.72 -9.06
N GLU A 149 8.22 16.73 -9.50
CA GLU A 149 8.77 15.68 -10.33
C GLU A 149 9.17 14.45 -9.48
N MET A 150 8.71 13.29 -9.90
CA MET A 150 9.13 11.99 -9.37
C MET A 150 9.91 11.24 -10.44
N ASP A 151 10.87 10.45 -10.03
CA ASP A 151 11.72 9.70 -10.95
C ASP A 151 11.52 8.18 -10.81
N ILE A 152 11.49 7.49 -11.95
CA ILE A 152 11.63 6.03 -12.03
C ILE A 152 12.99 5.74 -12.66
N ILE A 153 13.86 5.00 -11.99
CA ILE A 153 15.11 4.54 -12.57
C ILE A 153 15.04 3.03 -12.81
N VAL A 154 15.02 2.65 -14.07
CA VAL A 154 15.02 1.25 -14.48
C VAL A 154 16.45 0.73 -14.49
N CYS A 155 16.73 -0.24 -13.62
CA CYS A 155 18.04 -0.87 -13.49
C CYS A 155 18.24 -1.92 -14.60
N THR A 156 18.46 -1.45 -15.82
CA THR A 156 18.67 -2.27 -17.02
C THR A 156 19.69 -1.62 -17.96
N ALA A 157 20.25 -2.43 -18.85
CA ALA A 157 21.07 -1.94 -19.97
C ALA A 157 20.26 -1.72 -21.26
N TYR A 158 19.02 -2.21 -21.31
CA TYR A 158 18.21 -2.25 -22.52
C TYR A 158 17.15 -1.14 -22.53
N LYS A 159 17.21 -0.26 -23.54
CA LYS A 159 16.24 0.85 -23.68
C LYS A 159 14.80 0.40 -23.87
N ASN A 160 14.59 -0.76 -24.44
CA ASN A 160 13.23 -1.29 -24.67
C ASN A 160 12.44 -1.52 -23.38
N ASP A 161 13.15 -1.76 -22.26
CA ASP A 161 12.53 -1.98 -20.96
C ASP A 161 11.89 -0.72 -20.38
N LEU A 162 12.32 0.49 -20.83
CA LEU A 162 11.75 1.77 -20.40
C LEU A 162 10.29 1.92 -20.82
N LYS A 163 9.96 1.47 -22.05
CA LYS A 163 8.65 1.68 -22.65
C LYS A 163 7.51 1.17 -21.76
N PHE A 164 7.71 0.03 -21.13
CA PHE A 164 6.74 -0.54 -20.20
C PHE A 164 6.49 0.41 -19.00
N TYR A 165 7.55 0.97 -18.44
CA TYR A 165 7.46 1.87 -17.28
C TYR A 165 6.92 3.27 -17.66
N GLU A 166 7.23 3.76 -18.86
CA GLU A 166 6.65 4.99 -19.42
C GLU A 166 5.14 4.87 -19.60
N GLU A 167 4.66 3.74 -20.13
CA GLU A 167 3.24 3.45 -20.28
C GLU A 167 2.53 3.31 -18.91
N LYS A 168 3.15 2.60 -17.96
CA LYS A 168 2.61 2.39 -16.61
C LYS A 168 2.57 3.66 -15.76
N SER A 169 3.55 4.55 -15.89
CA SER A 169 3.61 5.83 -15.17
C SER A 169 2.60 6.86 -15.68
N LYS A 170 1.93 6.59 -16.81
CA LYS A 170 0.95 7.48 -17.45
C LYS A 170 1.48 8.89 -17.72
N GLY A 171 2.80 9.05 -17.79
CA GLY A 171 3.46 10.34 -17.99
C GLY A 171 3.57 11.22 -16.74
N GLU A 172 3.19 10.70 -15.57
CA GLU A 172 3.25 11.46 -14.31
C GLU A 172 4.63 11.42 -13.64
N MET A 173 5.55 10.58 -14.15
CA MET A 173 6.89 10.42 -13.60
C MET A 173 7.95 10.40 -14.70
N ASN A 174 9.14 10.86 -14.39
CA ASN A 174 10.28 10.82 -15.32
C ASN A 174 10.92 9.43 -15.31
N VAL A 175 10.86 8.71 -16.42
CA VAL A 175 11.45 7.37 -16.55
C VAL A 175 12.85 7.47 -17.13
N LYS A 176 13.83 6.96 -16.40
CA LYS A 176 15.26 7.02 -16.77
C LYS A 176 15.88 5.63 -16.73
N ILE A 177 16.83 5.39 -17.61
CA ILE A 177 17.68 4.18 -17.54
C ILE A 177 18.84 4.42 -16.58
N SER A 178 19.19 3.40 -15.82
CA SER A 178 20.37 3.47 -14.96
C SER A 178 21.66 3.46 -15.77
N LYS A 179 22.57 4.41 -15.51
CA LYS A 179 23.93 4.37 -16.03
C LYS A 179 24.87 3.52 -15.16
N ASN A 180 24.49 3.28 -13.90
CA ASN A 180 25.27 2.47 -12.96
C ASN A 180 24.37 1.53 -12.16
N THR A 181 23.92 0.47 -12.81
CA THR A 181 23.03 -0.54 -12.22
C THR A 181 23.63 -1.18 -10.96
N ALA A 182 24.96 -1.42 -10.95
CA ALA A 182 25.62 -2.04 -9.81
C ALA A 182 25.56 -1.13 -8.55
N ALA A 183 25.78 0.17 -8.71
CA ALA A 183 25.69 1.11 -7.60
C ALA A 183 24.24 1.25 -7.08
N LEU A 184 23.25 1.31 -7.98
CA LEU A 184 21.85 1.39 -7.59
C LEU A 184 21.36 0.09 -6.94
N SER A 185 21.81 -1.06 -7.42
CA SER A 185 21.52 -2.35 -6.78
C SER A 185 22.12 -2.43 -5.36
N ALA A 186 23.35 -1.92 -5.18
CA ALA A 186 23.95 -1.83 -3.85
C ALA A 186 23.18 -0.87 -2.95
N LEU A 187 22.72 0.28 -3.47
CA LEU A 187 21.86 1.22 -2.73
C LEU A 187 20.53 0.58 -2.32
N ALA A 188 19.92 -0.19 -3.21
CA ALA A 188 18.71 -0.97 -2.95
C ALA A 188 18.96 -2.19 -2.03
N ASN A 189 20.22 -2.51 -1.72
CA ASN A 189 20.59 -3.75 -1.02
C ASN A 189 20.12 -5.02 -1.74
N GLY A 190 20.00 -4.96 -3.07
CA GLY A 190 19.45 -6.06 -3.89
C GLY A 190 17.94 -6.25 -3.79
N GLU A 191 17.23 -5.43 -3.01
CA GLU A 191 15.77 -5.50 -2.82
C GLU A 191 15.07 -4.50 -3.75
N PHE A 192 14.23 -5.00 -4.66
CA PHE A 192 13.45 -4.17 -5.59
C PHE A 192 11.95 -4.45 -5.44
N PRO A 193 11.10 -3.43 -5.57
CA PRO A 193 11.44 -2.00 -5.73
C PRO A 193 12.09 -1.41 -4.48
N ALA A 194 12.93 -0.37 -4.69
CA ALA A 194 13.45 0.44 -3.60
C ALA A 194 13.08 1.91 -3.82
N PHE A 195 12.76 2.60 -2.76
CA PHE A 195 12.36 4.01 -2.79
C PHE A 195 13.43 4.85 -2.13
N VAL A 196 13.82 5.93 -2.77
CA VAL A 196 14.90 6.79 -2.31
C VAL A 196 14.46 8.25 -2.33
N PHE A 197 14.47 8.89 -1.18
CA PHE A 197 14.32 10.33 -1.10
C PHE A 197 15.68 10.97 -0.79
N LYS A 198 16.24 11.66 -1.79
CA LYS A 198 17.54 12.26 -1.66
C LYS A 198 17.42 13.67 -1.09
N LYS A 199 18.03 13.90 0.07
CA LYS A 199 18.12 15.23 0.69
C LYS A 199 19.43 15.92 0.36
N LYS A 200 19.35 17.20 -0.03
CA LYS A 200 20.52 18.04 -0.32
C LYS A 200 21.35 18.25 0.95
N GLY A 201 22.64 17.86 0.88
CA GLY A 201 23.58 18.06 1.99
C GLY A 201 23.31 17.23 3.25
N LYS A 202 22.34 16.32 3.25
CA LYS A 202 21.99 15.44 4.37
C LYS A 202 22.05 13.97 3.95
N ARG A 203 21.85 13.07 4.90
CA ARG A 203 21.63 11.66 4.59
C ARG A 203 20.25 11.48 3.96
N SER A 204 20.21 10.71 2.91
CA SER A 204 18.98 10.36 2.18
C SER A 204 18.29 9.19 2.86
N ARG A 205 16.98 9.10 2.72
CA ARG A 205 16.20 7.95 3.19
C ARG A 205 16.06 6.93 2.07
N VAL A 206 16.20 5.67 2.42
CA VAL A 206 16.01 4.53 1.51
C VAL A 206 15.07 3.54 2.18
N TRP A 207 13.99 3.21 1.49
CA TRP A 207 13.02 2.21 1.92
C TRP A 207 13.03 1.03 0.96
N SER A 208 12.89 -0.17 1.49
CA SER A 208 12.53 -1.35 0.69
C SER A 208 11.03 -1.35 0.41
N SER A 209 10.59 -2.27 -0.46
CA SER A 209 9.17 -2.46 -0.79
C SER A 209 8.26 -2.58 0.44
N PHE A 210 8.67 -3.35 1.45
CA PHE A 210 7.88 -3.58 2.66
C PHE A 210 7.91 -2.41 3.66
N GLN A 211 8.89 -1.52 3.53
CA GLN A 211 9.08 -0.35 4.39
C GLN A 211 8.37 0.90 3.84
N PHE A 212 8.17 0.97 2.51
CA PHE A 212 7.50 2.09 1.86
C PHE A 212 5.97 1.93 1.91
N GLY A 213 5.41 2.05 3.11
CA GLY A 213 3.98 1.99 3.39
C GLY A 213 3.34 3.37 3.57
N ALA A 214 2.20 3.39 4.24
CA ALA A 214 1.42 4.61 4.47
C ALA A 214 2.20 5.68 5.23
N PHE A 215 2.99 5.29 6.25
CA PHE A 215 3.79 6.25 7.02
C PHE A 215 4.89 6.93 6.18
N ALA A 216 5.56 6.17 5.32
CA ALA A 216 6.58 6.72 4.42
C ALA A 216 5.98 7.67 3.39
N LYS A 217 4.77 7.37 2.88
CA LYS A 217 4.04 8.22 1.94
C LYS A 217 3.61 9.54 2.59
N ASP A 218 3.04 9.52 3.80
CA ASP A 218 2.72 10.73 4.57
C ASP A 218 3.97 11.59 4.75
N TRP A 219 5.09 10.96 5.14
CA TRP A 219 6.35 11.68 5.29
C TRP A 219 6.85 12.29 3.98
N VAL A 220 6.72 11.58 2.85
CA VAL A 220 7.13 12.11 1.52
C VAL A 220 6.24 13.29 1.15
N GLU A 221 4.92 13.24 1.33
CA GLU A 221 4.02 14.36 1.09
C GLU A 221 4.44 15.61 1.88
N GLU A 222 4.76 15.47 3.18
CA GLU A 222 5.24 16.58 4.02
C GLU A 222 6.55 17.23 3.51
N GLN A 223 7.34 16.55 2.66
CA GLN A 223 8.56 17.16 2.11
C GLN A 223 8.26 18.06 0.90
N TYR A 224 7.07 17.93 0.32
CA TYR A 224 6.64 18.70 -0.85
C TYR A 224 5.69 19.86 -0.50
N GLU A 225 5.19 19.91 0.75
CA GLU A 225 4.42 21.04 1.30
C GLU A 225 5.36 22.20 1.69
#